data_11a4e2843f23b005c242ba54674475f9
#
_entry.id   11a4e2843f23b005c242ba54674475f9
#
_cell.length_a   1.000
_cell.length_b   1.000
_cell.length_c   1.000
_cell.angle_alpha   90.00
_cell.angle_beta   90.00
_cell.angle_gamma   90.00
#
_symmetry.space_group_name_H-M   'P 1'
#
loop_
_entity.id
_entity.type
_entity.pdbx_description
1 polymer ?
#
loop_
_entity_poly.entity_id
_entity_poly.type
_entity_poly.pdbx_seq_one_letter_code
_entity_poly.pdbx_strand_id
1 'polypeptide(L)'
;MRPSVLSRGLFIGSALFATLPLWAQTNSQLQGDLGLAVFRTPAITSTTDRSNVVLPYVYADYGAWYGRIDTFGYKVVPVGKGYLELAARVSLEGYRPSNPAIDKRSNPVPIGLGSFQKTPYGAFFLYGFGDPVSGGTLVDVFYAAEWGLGPLHVYPQVGFERRSARYVQHLYGVSAAESGRSGAPIYSPSSSVTPKAAIAIDYELMKSLKFTGEIERKWLDKSIYDSPLVNARTQTKGFLALTRTFQ
;
A
#
# COMPACT_ATOMS: atom_id res chain seq x y z
N MET A 1 18.70 -29.94 -70.14
CA MET A 1 17.48 -29.64 -69.39
C MET A 1 17.81 -29.57 -67.91
N ARG A 2 17.70 -28.39 -67.30
CA ARG A 2 18.08 -28.16 -65.88
C ARG A 2 16.82 -28.32 -65.01
N PRO A 3 16.90 -28.89 -63.79
CA PRO A 3 15.90 -28.67 -62.77
C PRO A 3 16.30 -27.54 -61.83
N SER A 4 15.36 -26.67 -61.53
CA SER A 4 15.45 -25.57 -60.63
C SER A 4 15.48 -25.98 -59.15
N VAL A 5 16.42 -25.42 -58.41
CA VAL A 5 16.58 -25.59 -56.95
C VAL A 5 15.70 -24.53 -56.24
N LEU A 6 14.67 -24.99 -55.53
CA LEU A 6 13.90 -24.21 -54.60
C LEU A 6 14.66 -24.02 -53.31
N SER A 7 15.16 -22.81 -53.04
CA SER A 7 15.76 -22.41 -51.76
C SER A 7 14.68 -22.24 -50.69
N ARG A 8 14.65 -23.08 -49.71
CA ARG A 8 13.90 -22.85 -48.46
C ARG A 8 14.64 -21.86 -47.58
N GLY A 9 14.08 -20.66 -47.50
CA GLY A 9 14.54 -19.64 -46.56
C GLY A 9 14.24 -20.08 -45.13
N LEU A 10 15.31 -20.26 -44.36
CA LEU A 10 15.24 -20.50 -42.92
C LEU A 10 15.07 -19.14 -42.22
N PHE A 11 13.85 -18.85 -41.72
CA PHE A 11 13.62 -17.72 -40.82
C PHE A 11 14.22 -18.07 -39.44
N ILE A 12 15.41 -17.57 -39.18
CA ILE A 12 16.00 -17.54 -37.84
C ILE A 12 15.32 -16.38 -37.10
N GLY A 13 14.34 -16.70 -36.28
CA GLY A 13 13.78 -15.76 -35.33
C GLY A 13 14.83 -15.37 -34.29
N SER A 14 15.43 -14.21 -34.45
CA SER A 14 16.31 -13.62 -33.45
C SER A 14 15.46 -13.25 -32.24
N ALA A 15 15.49 -14.10 -31.20
CA ALA A 15 15.01 -13.74 -29.89
C ALA A 15 15.89 -12.61 -29.35
N LEU A 16 15.40 -11.39 -29.38
CA LEU A 16 15.97 -10.26 -28.67
C LEU A 16 15.85 -10.56 -27.17
N PHE A 17 16.83 -11.26 -26.61
CA PHE A 17 17.10 -11.17 -25.18
C PHE A 17 17.60 -9.75 -24.93
N ALA A 18 16.69 -8.87 -24.54
CA ALA A 18 17.07 -7.61 -23.93
C ALA A 18 17.89 -7.95 -22.69
N THR A 19 19.21 -7.82 -22.78
CA THR A 19 20.10 -7.84 -21.63
C THR A 19 19.72 -6.63 -20.78
N LEU A 20 18.89 -6.85 -19.77
CA LEU A 20 18.68 -5.86 -18.74
C LEU A 20 20.05 -5.58 -18.13
N PRO A 21 20.49 -4.32 -18.10
CA PRO A 21 21.76 -3.99 -17.48
C PRO A 21 21.69 -4.39 -16.01
N LEU A 22 22.61 -5.26 -15.58
CA LEU A 22 22.82 -5.63 -14.19
C LEU A 22 23.38 -4.41 -13.42
N TRP A 23 22.51 -3.44 -13.11
CA TRP A 23 22.86 -2.28 -12.28
C TRP A 23 22.69 -2.54 -10.78
N ALA A 24 22.65 -3.79 -10.37
CA ALA A 24 22.49 -4.19 -8.98
C ALA A 24 23.74 -4.84 -8.41
N GLN A 25 24.88 -4.17 -8.46
CA GLN A 25 25.84 -4.33 -7.36
C GLN A 25 25.34 -3.45 -6.20
N THR A 26 24.21 -3.79 -5.65
CA THR A 26 23.71 -3.20 -4.43
C THR A 26 24.46 -3.85 -3.29
N ASN A 27 25.08 -3.05 -2.44
CA ASN A 27 25.55 -3.49 -1.12
C ASN A 27 24.46 -4.34 -0.49
N SER A 28 24.75 -5.64 -0.26
CA SER A 28 23.83 -6.57 0.39
C SER A 28 23.75 -6.31 1.90
N GLN A 29 23.79 -5.05 2.30
CA GLN A 29 23.64 -4.61 3.69
C GLN A 29 22.22 -4.12 3.93
N LEU A 30 21.71 -4.49 5.08
CA LEU A 30 20.44 -3.98 5.57
C LEU A 30 20.63 -2.52 5.97
N GLN A 31 19.82 -1.62 5.38
CA GLN A 31 19.82 -0.19 5.67
C GLN A 31 18.42 0.28 6.02
N GLY A 32 18.27 0.98 7.13
CA GLY A 32 16.98 1.48 7.59
C GLY A 32 16.60 1.00 8.98
N ASP A 33 15.32 1.00 9.29
CA ASP A 33 14.80 0.82 10.64
C ASP A 33 13.96 -0.45 10.74
N LEU A 34 14.27 -1.29 11.71
CA LEU A 34 13.49 -2.48 12.09
C LEU A 34 13.08 -2.40 13.56
N GLY A 35 11.89 -2.87 13.89
CA GLY A 35 11.43 -2.85 15.27
C GLY A 35 10.08 -3.50 15.48
N LEU A 36 9.41 -3.10 16.54
CA LEU A 36 8.04 -3.49 16.86
C LEU A 36 7.16 -2.25 16.96
N ALA A 37 5.95 -2.34 16.42
CA ALA A 37 4.97 -1.28 16.46
C ALA A 37 3.64 -1.76 17.02
N VAL A 38 2.98 -0.88 17.76
CA VAL A 38 1.58 -1.00 18.13
C VAL A 38 0.77 -0.13 17.17
N PHE A 39 -0.01 -0.77 16.30
CA PHE A 39 -0.91 -0.09 15.39
C PHE A 39 -2.30 0.04 16.00
N ARG A 40 -2.90 1.20 15.81
CA ARG A 40 -4.30 1.46 16.15
C ARG A 40 -5.06 1.90 14.91
N THR A 41 -6.03 1.10 14.51
CA THR A 41 -6.93 1.41 13.37
C THR A 41 -8.38 1.27 13.86
N PRO A 42 -8.98 2.36 14.38
CA PRO A 42 -10.39 2.35 14.78
C PRO A 42 -11.26 1.95 13.58
N ALA A 43 -12.17 1.03 13.83
CA ALA A 43 -13.11 0.59 12.81
C ALA A 43 -14.07 1.73 12.44
N ILE A 44 -14.36 1.83 11.16
CA ILE A 44 -15.40 2.73 10.61
C ILE A 44 -16.72 1.99 10.38
N THR A 45 -16.73 0.70 10.64
CA THR A 45 -17.86 -0.22 10.51
C THR A 45 -18.19 -0.83 11.87
N SER A 46 -19.42 -1.30 12.06
CA SER A 46 -19.77 -2.12 13.22
C SER A 46 -19.10 -3.48 13.11
N THR A 47 -18.09 -3.73 13.95
CA THR A 47 -17.28 -4.95 13.92
C THR A 47 -16.99 -5.47 15.32
N THR A 48 -16.71 -6.78 15.41
CA THR A 48 -16.22 -7.43 16.62
C THR A 48 -14.68 -7.48 16.68
N ASP A 49 -14.00 -7.03 15.64
CA ASP A 49 -12.55 -7.11 15.54
C ASP A 49 -11.87 -6.05 16.43
N ARG A 50 -10.66 -6.37 16.87
CA ARG A 50 -9.85 -5.46 17.69
C ARG A 50 -9.24 -4.35 16.81
N SER A 51 -9.24 -3.14 17.34
CA SER A 51 -8.63 -1.98 16.66
C SER A 51 -7.13 -1.87 16.87
N ASN A 52 -6.56 -2.62 17.82
CA ASN A 52 -5.12 -2.56 18.15
C ASN A 52 -4.45 -3.88 17.79
N VAL A 53 -3.27 -3.81 17.16
CA VAL A 53 -2.45 -4.97 16.82
C VAL A 53 -0.96 -4.63 16.99
N VAL A 54 -0.18 -5.61 17.45
CA VAL A 54 1.28 -5.50 17.51
C VAL A 54 1.86 -6.23 16.31
N LEU A 55 2.66 -5.54 15.52
CA LEU A 55 3.29 -6.07 14.31
C LEU A 55 4.76 -5.66 14.23
N PRO A 56 5.59 -6.39 13.47
CA PRO A 56 6.91 -5.91 13.09
C PRO A 56 6.83 -4.56 12.37
N TYR A 57 7.71 -3.65 12.72
CA TYR A 57 7.94 -2.42 11.98
C TYR A 57 9.13 -2.62 11.04
N VAL A 58 8.94 -2.34 9.76
CA VAL A 58 9.97 -2.45 8.73
C VAL A 58 9.96 -1.18 7.89
N TYR A 59 11.01 -0.39 7.96
CA TYR A 59 11.27 0.70 7.03
C TYR A 59 12.73 0.62 6.60
N ALA A 60 13.02 -0.32 5.69
CA ALA A 60 14.39 -0.71 5.37
C ALA A 60 14.55 -1.19 3.94
N ASP A 61 15.79 -1.13 3.47
CA ASP A 61 16.24 -1.65 2.20
C ASP A 61 17.26 -2.77 2.42
N TYR A 62 17.22 -3.80 1.57
CA TYR A 62 18.23 -4.83 1.46
C TYR A 62 18.53 -5.10 -0.01
N GLY A 63 19.58 -4.48 -0.52
CA GLY A 63 19.83 -4.48 -1.94
C GLY A 63 18.72 -3.79 -2.73
N ALA A 64 18.09 -4.53 -3.65
CA ALA A 64 16.93 -4.05 -4.40
C ALA A 64 15.59 -4.28 -3.68
N TRP A 65 15.54 -5.10 -2.63
CA TRP A 65 14.35 -5.29 -1.82
C TRP A 65 14.10 -4.11 -0.90
N TYR A 66 12.84 -3.80 -0.64
CA TYR A 66 12.48 -2.75 0.30
C TYR A 66 11.25 -3.13 1.12
N GLY A 67 11.15 -2.54 2.32
CA GLY A 67 9.95 -2.50 3.15
C GLY A 67 9.64 -1.06 3.54
N ARG A 68 8.36 -0.68 3.51
CA ARG A 68 7.85 0.65 3.85
C ARG A 68 6.58 0.48 4.69
N ILE A 69 6.76 -0.02 5.91
CA ILE A 69 5.71 -0.31 6.90
C ILE A 69 4.74 -1.39 6.40
N ASP A 70 3.79 -1.04 5.56
CA ASP A 70 2.76 -1.94 5.01
C ASP A 70 3.03 -2.36 3.55
N THR A 71 3.95 -1.70 2.87
CA THR A 71 4.26 -1.93 1.45
C THR A 71 5.67 -2.51 1.31
N PHE A 72 5.77 -3.65 0.63
CA PHE A 72 7.01 -4.38 0.40
C PHE A 72 7.21 -4.58 -1.09
N GLY A 73 8.46 -4.63 -1.54
CA GLY A 73 8.67 -4.83 -2.96
C GLY A 73 10.13 -4.89 -3.39
N TYR A 74 10.29 -4.69 -4.69
CA TYR A 74 11.57 -4.80 -5.38
C TYR A 74 11.78 -3.61 -6.32
N LYS A 75 12.91 -2.91 -6.21
CA LYS A 75 13.32 -1.81 -7.07
C LYS A 75 13.78 -2.39 -8.41
N VAL A 76 12.99 -2.17 -9.48
CA VAL A 76 13.22 -2.79 -10.79
C VAL A 76 14.24 -1.98 -11.61
N VAL A 77 14.01 -0.67 -11.72
CA VAL A 77 14.84 0.20 -12.54
C VAL A 77 14.87 1.62 -11.97
N PRO A 78 16.03 2.29 -11.97
CA PRO A 78 16.10 3.71 -11.62
C PRO A 78 15.34 4.55 -12.64
N VAL A 79 14.48 5.46 -12.12
CA VAL A 79 13.73 6.43 -12.94
C VAL A 79 13.72 7.77 -12.21
N GLY A 80 14.13 8.84 -12.89
CA GLY A 80 14.18 10.17 -12.29
C GLY A 80 15.15 10.23 -11.11
N LYS A 81 14.66 10.63 -9.94
CA LYS A 81 15.43 10.66 -8.68
C LYS A 81 15.04 9.51 -7.73
N GLY A 82 14.55 8.43 -8.27
CA GLY A 82 14.08 7.27 -7.52
C GLY A 82 14.04 6.00 -8.37
N TYR A 83 12.98 5.22 -8.22
CA TYR A 83 12.86 3.89 -8.81
C TYR A 83 11.44 3.62 -9.29
N LEU A 84 11.33 2.79 -10.35
CA LEU A 84 10.13 2.01 -10.61
C LEU A 84 10.23 0.72 -9.80
N GLU A 85 9.15 0.33 -9.16
CA GLU A 85 9.12 -0.74 -8.17
C GLU A 85 8.00 -1.73 -8.48
N LEU A 86 8.26 -3.03 -8.26
CA LEU A 86 7.20 -4.00 -7.99
C LEU A 86 6.82 -3.86 -6.52
N ALA A 87 5.53 -3.84 -6.23
CA ALA A 87 5.04 -3.60 -4.88
C ALA A 87 3.90 -4.56 -4.52
N ALA A 88 3.87 -4.98 -3.27
CA ALA A 88 2.76 -5.67 -2.64
C ALA A 88 2.46 -4.99 -1.31
N ARG A 89 1.16 -4.85 -0.95
CA ARG A 89 0.75 -4.21 0.29
C ARG A 89 0.05 -5.19 1.22
N VAL A 90 0.44 -5.18 2.47
CA VAL A 90 -0.29 -5.87 3.53
C VAL A 90 -1.47 -5.00 3.93
N SER A 91 -2.68 -5.46 3.63
CA SER A 91 -3.91 -4.77 4.01
C SER A 91 -4.59 -5.51 5.16
N LEU A 92 -4.96 -4.78 6.20
CA LEU A 92 -5.75 -5.26 7.33
C LEU A 92 -7.13 -4.59 7.35
N GLU A 93 -7.70 -4.34 6.15
CA GLU A 93 -8.98 -3.66 5.98
C GLU A 93 -10.19 -4.60 6.05
N GLY A 94 -9.96 -5.91 5.94
CA GLY A 94 -11.00 -6.91 6.13
C GLY A 94 -11.50 -6.89 7.57
N TYR A 95 -12.76 -7.24 7.77
CA TYR A 95 -13.38 -7.25 9.09
C TYR A 95 -14.52 -8.26 9.19
N ARG A 96 -14.90 -8.57 10.43
CA ARG A 96 -16.08 -9.38 10.74
C ARG A 96 -17.19 -8.46 11.24
N PRO A 97 -18.28 -8.28 10.46
CA PRO A 97 -19.41 -7.47 10.90
C PRO A 97 -20.01 -7.98 12.21
N SER A 98 -20.49 -7.07 13.07
CA SER A 98 -21.20 -7.44 14.30
C SER A 98 -22.53 -8.14 14.04
N ASN A 99 -23.17 -7.84 12.90
CA ASN A 99 -24.35 -8.56 12.45
C ASN A 99 -23.92 -9.84 11.70
N PRO A 100 -24.21 -11.04 12.25
CA PRO A 100 -23.79 -12.32 11.64
C PRO A 100 -24.48 -12.63 10.30
N ALA A 101 -25.54 -11.90 9.94
CA ALA A 101 -26.23 -12.03 8.66
C ALA A 101 -25.50 -11.30 7.51
N ILE A 102 -24.48 -10.49 7.81
CA ILE A 102 -23.56 -9.87 6.85
C ILE A 102 -22.28 -10.71 6.78
N ASP A 103 -21.85 -11.03 5.59
CA ASP A 103 -20.69 -11.89 5.37
C ASP A 103 -19.37 -11.20 5.81
N LYS A 104 -18.42 -12.00 6.30
CA LYS A 104 -17.07 -11.52 6.64
C LYS A 104 -16.40 -10.91 5.40
N ARG A 105 -15.71 -9.78 5.56
CA ARG A 105 -14.88 -9.16 4.53
C ARG A 105 -13.44 -9.65 4.68
N SER A 106 -12.91 -10.29 3.63
CA SER A 106 -11.52 -10.74 3.60
C SER A 106 -10.58 -9.55 3.42
N ASN A 107 -9.35 -9.68 3.92
CA ASN A 107 -8.31 -8.68 3.66
C ASN A 107 -7.99 -8.64 2.16
N PRO A 108 -7.98 -7.46 1.52
CA PRO A 108 -7.41 -7.30 0.20
C PRO A 108 -5.92 -7.69 0.16
N VAL A 109 -5.44 -8.08 -1.02
CA VAL A 109 -4.03 -8.39 -1.28
C VAL A 109 -3.55 -7.56 -2.48
N PRO A 110 -3.31 -6.26 -2.32
CA PRO A 110 -2.90 -5.36 -3.38
C PRO A 110 -1.50 -5.70 -3.88
N ILE A 111 -1.37 -5.99 -5.18
CA ILE A 111 -0.10 -6.25 -5.87
C ILE A 111 -0.03 -5.39 -7.12
N GLY A 112 1.11 -4.78 -7.42
CA GLY A 112 1.22 -3.91 -8.56
C GLY A 112 2.57 -3.24 -8.73
N LEU A 113 2.52 -2.00 -9.20
CA LEU A 113 3.69 -1.17 -9.49
C LEU A 113 3.68 0.05 -8.58
N GLY A 114 4.89 0.52 -8.26
CA GLY A 114 5.09 1.74 -7.52
C GLY A 114 6.23 2.58 -8.06
N SER A 115 6.33 3.79 -7.58
CA SER A 115 7.47 4.67 -7.79
C SER A 115 7.69 5.53 -6.55
N PHE A 116 8.93 5.55 -6.11
CA PHE A 116 9.43 6.46 -5.09
C PHE A 116 10.29 7.51 -5.77
N GLN A 117 10.00 8.82 -5.57
CA GLN A 117 10.70 9.91 -6.23
C GLN A 117 11.14 10.96 -5.22
N LYS A 118 12.44 11.08 -4.98
CA LYS A 118 13.02 12.09 -4.07
C LYS A 118 12.89 13.51 -4.65
N THR A 119 12.67 14.46 -3.76
CA THR A 119 12.71 15.89 -4.02
C THR A 119 13.66 16.58 -3.04
N PRO A 120 13.99 17.86 -3.18
CA PRO A 120 14.79 18.57 -2.19
C PRO A 120 14.16 18.69 -0.80
N TYR A 121 12.83 18.53 -0.69
CA TYR A 121 12.07 18.76 0.56
C TYR A 121 11.31 17.52 1.04
N GLY A 122 11.58 16.33 0.47
CA GLY A 122 10.87 15.10 0.80
C GLY A 122 10.77 14.15 -0.38
N ALA A 123 9.67 13.39 -0.47
CA ALA A 123 9.48 12.42 -1.54
C ALA A 123 8.02 12.22 -1.94
N PHE A 124 7.79 11.89 -3.21
CA PHE A 124 6.55 11.35 -3.73
C PHE A 124 6.55 9.83 -3.66
N PHE A 125 5.39 9.29 -3.29
CA PHE A 125 5.07 7.88 -3.32
C PHE A 125 3.84 7.67 -4.21
N LEU A 126 3.98 6.86 -5.25
CA LEU A 126 2.95 6.61 -6.23
C LEU A 126 2.80 5.09 -6.39
N TYR A 127 1.62 4.57 -6.15
CA TYR A 127 1.34 3.14 -6.27
C TYR A 127 0.06 2.89 -7.04
N GLY A 128 0.08 1.87 -7.89
CA GLY A 128 -1.08 1.34 -8.57
C GLY A 128 -1.14 -0.17 -8.39
N PHE A 129 -2.20 -0.66 -7.75
CA PHE A 129 -2.37 -2.05 -7.40
C PHE A 129 -3.62 -2.65 -8.04
N GLY A 130 -3.52 -3.91 -8.46
CA GLY A 130 -4.65 -4.82 -8.64
C GLY A 130 -4.83 -5.65 -7.38
N ASP A 131 -6.06 -5.97 -7.02
CA ASP A 131 -6.35 -6.82 -5.88
C ASP A 131 -7.15 -8.05 -6.33
N PRO A 132 -6.56 -9.26 -6.28
CA PRO A 132 -7.23 -10.49 -6.71
C PRO A 132 -8.39 -10.90 -5.77
N VAL A 133 -8.41 -10.44 -4.53
CA VAL A 133 -9.46 -10.79 -3.55
C VAL A 133 -10.75 -10.05 -3.85
N SER A 134 -10.69 -8.74 -4.08
CA SER A 134 -11.85 -7.92 -4.45
C SER A 134 -12.13 -7.92 -5.96
N GLY A 135 -11.16 -8.31 -6.78
CA GLY A 135 -11.17 -8.11 -8.22
C GLY A 135 -11.13 -6.63 -8.64
N GLY A 136 -10.73 -5.76 -7.72
CA GLY A 136 -10.67 -4.32 -7.91
C GLY A 136 -9.25 -3.77 -8.03
N THR A 137 -9.15 -2.44 -8.01
CA THR A 137 -7.87 -1.71 -8.07
C THR A 137 -7.80 -0.64 -6.99
N LEU A 138 -6.56 -0.36 -6.53
CA LEU A 138 -6.22 0.68 -5.58
C LEU A 138 -5.11 1.53 -6.18
N VAL A 139 -5.28 2.84 -6.21
CA VAL A 139 -4.21 3.81 -6.51
C VAL A 139 -3.98 4.63 -5.25
N ASP A 140 -2.72 4.72 -4.82
CA ASP A 140 -2.32 5.49 -3.65
C ASP A 140 -1.22 6.46 -4.05
N VAL A 141 -1.45 7.75 -3.81
CA VAL A 141 -0.51 8.82 -4.14
C VAL A 141 -0.37 9.72 -2.94
N PHE A 142 0.85 9.94 -2.48
CA PHE A 142 1.11 10.91 -1.42
C PHE A 142 2.51 11.52 -1.53
N TYR A 143 2.63 12.69 -0.94
CA TYR A 143 3.89 13.38 -0.73
C TYR A 143 4.18 13.43 0.76
N ALA A 144 5.40 13.09 1.14
CA ALA A 144 5.94 13.25 2.49
C ALA A 144 7.05 14.29 2.45
N ALA A 145 6.85 15.44 3.11
CA ALA A 145 7.92 16.40 3.34
C ALA A 145 8.83 15.92 4.49
N GLU A 146 10.05 16.42 4.57
CA GLU A 146 11.01 16.07 5.62
C GLU A 146 11.56 17.32 6.27
N TRP A 147 11.43 17.42 7.60
CA TRP A 147 12.00 18.49 8.41
C TRP A 147 12.79 17.92 9.57
N GLY A 148 14.09 18.23 9.63
CA GLY A 148 14.97 17.85 10.72
C GLY A 148 15.11 18.96 11.77
N LEU A 149 14.89 18.62 13.05
CA LEU A 149 15.02 19.51 14.21
C LEU A 149 15.92 18.82 15.27
N GLY A 150 17.22 18.76 15.01
CA GLY A 150 18.15 18.01 15.85
C GLY A 150 17.85 16.50 15.85
N PRO A 151 17.55 15.88 17.02
CA PRO A 151 17.24 14.46 17.09
C PRO A 151 15.82 14.11 16.61
N LEU A 152 14.98 15.12 16.33
CA LEU A 152 13.62 14.97 15.89
C LEU A 152 13.52 15.20 14.38
N HIS A 153 12.97 14.24 13.66
CA HIS A 153 12.56 14.37 12.26
C HIS A 153 11.04 14.31 12.19
N VAL A 154 10.45 15.23 11.43
CA VAL A 154 8.99 15.34 11.24
C VAL A 154 8.68 15.21 9.77
N TYR A 155 7.71 14.35 9.44
CA TYR A 155 7.30 14.06 8.07
C TYR A 155 5.80 14.35 7.89
N PRO A 156 5.42 15.61 7.60
CA PRO A 156 4.05 15.91 7.19
C PRO A 156 3.76 15.26 5.84
N GLN A 157 2.58 14.66 5.72
CA GLN A 157 2.18 13.91 4.53
C GLN A 157 0.79 14.37 4.08
N VAL A 158 0.61 14.44 2.76
CA VAL A 158 -0.69 14.69 2.12
C VAL A 158 -0.82 13.81 0.89
N GLY A 159 -2.03 13.35 0.63
CA GLY A 159 -2.28 12.49 -0.51
C GLY A 159 -3.72 12.06 -0.66
N PHE A 160 -3.95 11.06 -1.48
CA PHE A 160 -5.25 10.45 -1.67
C PHE A 160 -5.14 8.98 -2.06
N GLU A 161 -6.19 8.23 -1.76
CA GLU A 161 -6.42 6.87 -2.26
C GLU A 161 -7.61 6.88 -3.22
N ARG A 162 -7.47 6.26 -4.39
CA ARG A 162 -8.56 5.97 -5.29
C ARG A 162 -8.80 4.47 -5.34
N ARG A 163 -10.03 4.05 -5.07
CA ARG A 163 -10.45 2.65 -5.12
C ARG A 163 -11.51 2.46 -6.20
N SER A 164 -11.38 1.40 -6.99
CA SER A 164 -12.42 1.05 -7.96
C SER A 164 -13.71 0.61 -7.27
N ALA A 165 -14.82 0.64 -7.99
CA ALA A 165 -16.12 0.22 -7.47
C ALA A 165 -16.09 -1.22 -6.91
N ARG A 166 -15.37 -2.16 -7.54
CA ARG A 166 -15.24 -3.55 -7.05
C ARG A 166 -14.51 -3.61 -5.72
N TYR A 167 -13.44 -2.81 -5.54
CA TYR A 167 -12.71 -2.74 -4.28
C TYR A 167 -13.61 -2.19 -3.15
N VAL A 168 -14.35 -1.12 -3.42
CA VAL A 168 -15.29 -0.53 -2.45
C VAL A 168 -16.46 -1.49 -2.16
N GLN A 169 -17.00 -2.16 -3.19
CA GLN A 169 -18.07 -3.16 -3.07
C GLN A 169 -17.64 -4.32 -2.17
N HIS A 170 -16.42 -4.81 -2.31
CA HIS A 170 -15.89 -5.91 -1.50
C HIS A 170 -15.92 -5.58 0.00
N LEU A 171 -15.54 -4.35 0.37
CA LEU A 171 -15.46 -3.96 1.78
C LEU A 171 -16.78 -3.41 2.33
N TYR A 172 -17.53 -2.65 1.54
CA TYR A 172 -18.64 -1.82 2.04
C TYR A 172 -19.98 -2.06 1.33
N GLY A 173 -20.02 -2.94 0.33
CA GLY A 173 -21.27 -3.29 -0.36
C GLY A 173 -22.18 -4.16 0.49
N VAL A 174 -23.50 -4.15 0.18
CA VAL A 174 -24.49 -5.06 0.71
C VAL A 174 -25.21 -5.71 -0.47
N SER A 175 -25.05 -7.01 -0.62
CA SER A 175 -25.71 -7.80 -1.65
C SER A 175 -27.20 -8.02 -1.36
N ALA A 176 -27.97 -8.43 -2.39
CA ALA A 176 -29.38 -8.77 -2.19
C ALA A 176 -29.57 -9.94 -1.19
N ALA A 177 -28.65 -10.91 -1.20
CA ALA A 177 -28.68 -12.03 -0.26
C ALA A 177 -28.42 -11.58 1.19
N GLU A 178 -27.45 -10.69 1.40
CA GLU A 178 -27.17 -10.11 2.71
C GLU A 178 -28.33 -9.21 3.19
N SER A 179 -28.91 -8.41 2.30
CA SER A 179 -30.09 -7.59 2.58
C SER A 179 -31.27 -8.45 3.04
N GLY A 180 -31.56 -9.54 2.35
CA GLY A 180 -32.64 -10.47 2.72
C GLY A 180 -32.44 -11.15 4.08
N ARG A 181 -31.17 -11.42 4.47
CA ARG A 181 -30.85 -12.03 5.77
C ARG A 181 -30.78 -11.01 6.92
N SER A 182 -30.28 -9.82 6.65
CA SER A 182 -29.93 -8.82 7.67
C SER A 182 -30.95 -7.71 7.85
N GLY A 183 -31.82 -7.49 6.85
CA GLY A 183 -32.71 -6.33 6.78
C GLY A 183 -31.98 -5.01 6.41
N ALA A 184 -30.66 -5.03 6.21
CA ALA A 184 -29.93 -3.87 5.75
C ALA A 184 -30.29 -3.55 4.29
N PRO A 185 -30.36 -2.27 3.87
CA PRO A 185 -30.63 -1.93 2.48
C PRO A 185 -29.51 -2.43 1.55
N ILE A 186 -29.89 -2.87 0.34
CA ILE A 186 -28.92 -3.20 -0.71
C ILE A 186 -28.08 -1.98 -0.99
N TYR A 187 -26.75 -2.16 -1.08
CA TYR A 187 -25.82 -1.08 -1.36
C TYR A 187 -24.77 -1.49 -2.36
N SER A 188 -24.73 -0.79 -3.50
CA SER A 188 -23.78 -0.99 -4.57
C SER A 188 -22.98 0.31 -4.78
N PRO A 189 -21.81 0.45 -4.11
CA PRO A 189 -21.01 1.66 -4.19
C PRO A 189 -20.36 1.87 -5.56
N SER A 190 -20.12 3.12 -5.91
CA SER A 190 -19.24 3.52 -7.00
C SER A 190 -17.75 3.46 -6.57
N SER A 191 -16.85 3.89 -7.45
CA SER A 191 -15.45 4.14 -7.09
C SER A 191 -15.35 5.28 -6.07
N SER A 192 -14.30 5.24 -5.25
CA SER A 192 -14.05 6.26 -4.23
C SER A 192 -12.75 7.01 -4.47
N VAL A 193 -12.69 8.27 -4.02
CA VAL A 193 -11.47 9.06 -3.87
C VAL A 193 -11.43 9.59 -2.45
N THR A 194 -10.49 9.10 -1.66
CA THR A 194 -10.35 9.39 -0.23
C THR A 194 -9.10 10.23 0.01
N PRO A 195 -9.21 11.54 0.23
CA PRO A 195 -8.08 12.36 0.67
C PRO A 195 -7.55 11.91 2.01
N LYS A 196 -6.24 12.08 2.22
CA LYS A 196 -5.56 11.75 3.47
C LYS A 196 -4.49 12.78 3.82
N ALA A 197 -4.26 12.96 5.11
CA ALA A 197 -3.14 13.69 5.65
C ALA A 197 -2.58 12.96 6.86
N ALA A 198 -1.25 13.00 7.03
CA ALA A 198 -0.59 12.38 8.15
C ALA A 198 0.56 13.24 8.67
N ILE A 199 0.99 12.95 9.88
CA ILE A 199 2.26 13.41 10.45
C ILE A 199 2.95 12.18 11.02
N ALA A 200 4.14 11.88 10.48
CA ALA A 200 5.03 10.91 11.07
C ALA A 200 6.19 11.64 11.77
N ILE A 201 6.74 11.03 12.79
CA ILE A 201 7.89 11.52 13.54
C ILE A 201 8.88 10.39 13.79
N ASP A 202 10.17 10.71 13.73
CA ASP A 202 11.26 9.92 14.24
C ASP A 202 12.00 10.72 15.29
N TYR A 203 12.22 10.14 16.46
CA TYR A 203 13.02 10.72 17.53
C TYR A 203 14.18 9.80 17.90
N GLU A 204 15.39 10.27 17.72
CA GLU A 204 16.60 9.54 18.13
C GLU A 204 16.73 9.54 19.64
N LEU A 205 16.49 8.37 20.27
CA LEU A 205 16.66 8.17 21.70
C LEU A 205 18.14 8.00 22.07
N MET A 206 18.86 7.28 21.23
CA MET A 206 20.30 7.05 21.29
C MET A 206 20.80 6.57 19.93
N LYS A 207 22.12 6.52 19.72
CA LYS A 207 22.72 6.02 18.48
C LYS A 207 22.12 4.66 18.14
N SER A 208 21.48 4.56 16.99
CA SER A 208 20.79 3.37 16.47
C SER A 208 19.46 2.94 17.14
N LEU A 209 18.93 3.69 18.10
CA LEU A 209 17.60 3.42 18.68
C LEU A 209 16.70 4.63 18.49
N LYS A 210 15.54 4.44 17.85
CA LYS A 210 14.57 5.48 17.57
C LYS A 210 13.19 5.15 18.12
N PHE A 211 12.48 6.17 18.50
CA PHE A 211 11.04 6.16 18.67
C PHE A 211 10.41 6.70 17.39
N THR A 212 9.52 5.92 16.76
CA THR A 212 8.82 6.30 15.52
C THR A 212 7.32 6.31 15.79
N GLY A 213 6.63 7.29 15.26
CA GLY A 213 5.18 7.36 15.39
C GLY A 213 4.53 8.03 14.20
N GLU A 214 3.28 7.68 13.92
CA GLU A 214 2.47 8.32 12.89
C GLU A 214 1.01 8.42 13.33
N ILE A 215 0.38 9.51 12.93
CA ILE A 215 -1.07 9.69 12.95
C ILE A 215 -1.52 10.09 11.56
N GLU A 216 -2.46 9.33 10.98
CA GLU A 216 -3.08 9.59 9.67
C GLU A 216 -4.57 9.83 9.85
N ARG A 217 -5.10 10.82 9.13
CA ARG A 217 -6.54 11.05 8.98
C ARG A 217 -6.94 10.92 7.52
N LYS A 218 -8.00 10.14 7.29
CA LYS A 218 -8.67 9.97 6.00
C LYS A 218 -10.05 10.61 6.05
N TRP A 219 -10.42 11.33 5.00
CA TRP A 219 -11.77 11.85 4.76
C TRP A 219 -12.46 10.94 3.77
N LEU A 220 -13.38 10.09 4.26
CA LEU A 220 -13.99 9.03 3.47
C LEU A 220 -14.87 9.62 2.37
N ASP A 221 -14.79 9.01 1.19
CA ASP A 221 -15.66 9.34 0.05
C ASP A 221 -17.11 8.95 0.35
N LYS A 222 -18.04 9.65 -0.33
CA LYS A 222 -19.48 9.40 -0.20
C LYS A 222 -19.84 7.94 -0.48
N SER A 223 -19.22 7.32 -1.48
CA SER A 223 -19.43 5.90 -1.82
C SER A 223 -18.96 4.92 -0.72
N ILE A 224 -18.23 5.39 0.29
CA ILE A 224 -17.86 4.62 1.48
C ILE A 224 -18.80 4.96 2.64
N TYR A 225 -18.94 6.25 3.01
CA TYR A 225 -19.69 6.60 4.22
C TYR A 225 -21.21 6.51 4.08
N ASP A 226 -21.78 6.45 2.87
CA ASP A 226 -23.21 6.18 2.65
C ASP A 226 -23.56 4.68 2.75
N SER A 227 -22.56 3.80 2.89
CA SER A 227 -22.83 2.38 3.12
C SER A 227 -23.56 2.17 4.46
N PRO A 228 -24.59 1.31 4.50
CA PRO A 228 -25.26 0.97 5.76
C PRO A 228 -24.36 0.22 6.75
N LEU A 229 -23.19 -0.24 6.32
CA LEU A 229 -22.17 -0.87 7.17
C LEU A 229 -21.24 0.13 7.82
N VAL A 230 -21.19 1.38 7.35
CA VAL A 230 -20.23 2.40 7.78
C VAL A 230 -20.92 3.41 8.69
N ASN A 231 -20.28 3.72 9.82
CA ASN A 231 -20.81 4.61 10.84
C ASN A 231 -19.94 5.88 11.05
N ALA A 232 -18.98 6.13 10.17
CA ALA A 232 -18.06 7.25 10.26
C ALA A 232 -17.83 7.91 8.90
N ARG A 233 -17.56 9.22 8.90
CA ARG A 233 -17.17 10.00 7.71
C ARG A 233 -15.67 10.20 7.58
N THR A 234 -14.94 9.93 8.65
CA THR A 234 -13.49 10.04 8.70
C THR A 234 -12.92 8.85 9.47
N GLN A 235 -11.68 8.49 9.17
CA GLN A 235 -10.92 7.51 9.92
C GLN A 235 -9.61 8.13 10.38
N THR A 236 -9.29 8.01 11.65
CA THR A 236 -7.97 8.39 12.17
C THR A 236 -7.29 7.13 12.66
N LYS A 237 -6.15 6.78 12.07
CA LYS A 237 -5.32 5.64 12.48
C LYS A 237 -3.93 6.13 12.85
N GLY A 238 -3.14 5.30 13.48
CA GLY A 238 -1.76 5.62 13.80
C GLY A 238 -1.02 4.43 14.38
N PHE A 239 0.26 4.63 14.62
CA PHE A 239 1.10 3.66 15.30
C PHE A 239 2.18 4.35 16.14
N LEU A 240 2.74 3.57 17.06
CA LEU A 240 3.95 3.90 17.81
C LEU A 240 4.89 2.70 17.70
N ALA A 241 6.16 2.95 17.41
CA ALA A 241 7.18 1.92 17.25
C ALA A 241 8.44 2.26 18.03
N LEU A 242 9.13 1.22 18.46
CA LEU A 242 10.52 1.30 18.91
C LEU A 242 11.36 0.54 17.88
N THR A 243 12.33 1.25 17.29
CA THR A 243 13.08 0.75 16.14
C THR A 243 14.57 0.84 16.35
N ARG A 244 15.30 -0.08 15.73
CA ARG A 244 16.75 -0.05 15.62
C ARG A 244 17.16 0.29 14.19
N THR A 245 18.06 1.26 14.05
CA THR A 245 18.63 1.67 12.76
C THR A 245 19.82 0.78 12.40
N PHE A 246 19.84 0.33 11.16
CA PHE A 246 20.91 -0.40 10.49
C PHE A 246 21.46 0.46 9.34
N GLN A 247 22.81 0.52 9.22
CA GLN A 247 23.53 1.37 8.23
C GLN A 247 24.58 0.56 7.49
#